data_9407b7afeca4bbb57de7e02f045dad80
#
_entry.id   9407b7afeca4bbb57de7e02f045dad80
#
_cell.length_a   1.000
_cell.length_b   1.000
_cell.length_c   1.000
_cell.angle_alpha   90.00
_cell.angle_beta   90.00
_cell.angle_gamma   90.00
#
_symmetry.space_group_name_H-M   'P 1'
#
loop_
_entity.id
_entity.type
_entity.pdbx_description
1 polymer ?
#
loop_
_entity_poly.entity_id
_entity_poly.type
_entity_poly.pdbx_seq_one_letter_code
_entity_poly.pdbx_strand_id
1 'polypeptide(L)'
;MSDRTLVLLKPDAVERKLVGSILDRFESKNLDIIAMELRQLDAATLERHYEEHVGKPFYADLVAFMSRGPVVAMVVEGPEDTWEVVRTMMGATNPRTATPG
;
A
#
# COMPACT_ATOMS: atom_id res chain seq x y z
N MET A 1 0.19 18.19 15.82
CA MET A 1 1.03 16.99 15.74
C MET A 1 0.88 16.35 14.38
N SER A 2 1.93 15.68 13.92
CA SER A 2 1.86 14.99 12.63
C SER A 2 1.48 13.54 12.84
N ASP A 3 0.86 12.97 11.81
CA ASP A 3 0.54 11.55 11.70
C ASP A 3 1.44 10.89 10.68
N ARG A 4 1.77 9.64 10.93
CA ARG A 4 2.50 8.81 9.99
C ARG A 4 1.68 7.58 9.66
N THR A 5 1.71 7.17 8.41
CA THR A 5 1.02 5.96 8.00
C THR A 5 1.90 5.16 7.04
N LEU A 6 1.81 3.84 7.14
CA LEU A 6 2.49 2.94 6.23
C LEU A 6 1.60 2.73 5.01
N VAL A 7 2.18 2.89 3.83
CA VAL A 7 1.50 2.65 2.57
C VAL A 7 2.26 1.59 1.80
N LEU A 8 1.55 0.59 1.32
CA LEU A 8 2.11 -0.45 0.46
C LEU A 8 1.52 -0.32 -0.94
N LEU A 9 2.39 -0.09 -1.93
CA LEU A 9 2.00 -0.18 -3.33
C LEU A 9 2.20 -1.61 -3.78
N LYS A 10 1.11 -2.29 -4.09
CA LYS A 10 1.11 -3.72 -4.38
C LYS A 10 1.83 -4.04 -5.70
N PRO A 11 2.18 -5.31 -5.93
CA PRO A 11 2.93 -5.66 -7.13
C PRO A 11 2.29 -5.21 -8.44
N ASP A 12 0.96 -5.20 -8.53
CA ASP A 12 0.27 -4.75 -9.74
C ASP A 12 0.52 -3.27 -10.03
N ALA A 13 0.54 -2.43 -9.00
CA ALA A 13 0.83 -1.00 -9.17
C ALA A 13 2.27 -0.79 -9.67
N VAL A 14 3.21 -1.57 -9.14
CA VAL A 14 4.61 -1.51 -9.56
C VAL A 14 4.74 -1.98 -11.01
N GLU A 15 4.11 -3.10 -11.35
CA GLU A 15 4.12 -3.67 -12.71
C GLU A 15 3.53 -2.72 -13.73
N ARG A 16 2.47 -2.01 -13.35
CA ARG A 16 1.79 -1.05 -14.22
C ARG A 16 2.45 0.31 -14.26
N LYS A 17 3.56 0.47 -13.55
CA LYS A 17 4.34 1.72 -13.51
C LYS A 17 3.52 2.91 -12.98
N LEU A 18 2.72 2.64 -11.95
CA LEU A 18 1.86 3.66 -11.33
C LEU A 18 2.53 4.33 -10.12
N VAL A 19 3.71 3.88 -9.71
CA VAL A 19 4.39 4.39 -8.52
C VAL A 19 4.55 5.91 -8.59
N GLY A 20 5.06 6.43 -9.68
CA GLY A 20 5.26 7.88 -9.83
C GLY A 20 3.97 8.68 -9.74
N SER A 21 2.90 8.19 -10.36
CA SER A 21 1.58 8.85 -10.30
C SER A 21 1.04 8.89 -8.88
N ILE A 22 1.22 7.82 -8.13
CA ILE A 22 0.75 7.74 -6.75
C ILE A 22 1.55 8.67 -5.85
N LEU A 23 2.88 8.72 -6.02
CA LEU A 23 3.73 9.64 -5.27
C LEU A 23 3.35 11.09 -5.54
N ASP A 24 3.09 11.42 -6.79
CA ASP A 24 2.66 12.75 -7.19
C ASP A 24 1.36 13.16 -6.48
N ARG A 25 0.43 12.24 -6.34
CA ARG A 25 -0.82 12.50 -5.62
C ARG A 25 -0.59 12.82 -4.15
N PHE A 26 0.28 12.05 -3.49
CA PHE A 26 0.60 12.31 -2.10
C PHE A 26 1.22 13.69 -1.94
N GLU A 27 2.18 14.02 -2.78
CA GLU A 27 2.85 15.32 -2.73
C GLU A 27 1.91 16.47 -3.06
N SER A 28 0.98 16.28 -4.00
CA SER A 28 0.00 17.33 -4.34
C SER A 28 -0.98 17.60 -3.21
N LYS A 29 -1.14 16.68 -2.28
CA LYS A 29 -1.90 16.88 -1.04
C LYS A 29 -1.05 17.39 0.10
N ASN A 30 0.17 17.82 -0.21
CA ASN A 30 1.13 18.34 0.76
C ASN A 30 1.50 17.33 1.86
N LEU A 31 1.55 16.05 1.49
CA LEU A 31 2.00 14.99 2.37
C LEU A 31 3.48 14.69 2.09
N ASP A 32 4.22 14.38 3.14
CA ASP A 32 5.65 14.09 3.01
C ASP A 32 5.89 12.59 2.96
N ILE A 33 6.69 12.15 2.01
CA ILE A 33 7.13 10.76 1.92
C ILE A 33 8.48 10.71 2.63
N ILE A 34 8.48 10.22 3.88
CA ILE A 34 9.67 10.28 4.73
C ILE A 34 10.52 9.02 4.70
N ALA A 35 10.00 7.93 4.13
CA ALA A 35 10.75 6.70 3.90
C ALA A 35 10.10 5.97 2.74
N MET A 36 10.92 5.30 1.94
CA MET A 36 10.42 4.54 0.79
C MET A 36 11.42 3.44 0.47
N GLU A 37 10.90 2.24 0.20
CA GLU A 37 11.73 1.08 -0.07
C GLU A 37 11.03 0.15 -1.05
N LEU A 38 11.78 -0.37 -2.01
CA LEU A 38 11.29 -1.42 -2.90
C LEU A 38 11.64 -2.76 -2.26
N ARG A 39 10.65 -3.60 -1.98
CA ARG A 39 10.85 -4.85 -1.28
C ARG A 39 10.14 -6.01 -1.94
N GLN A 40 10.78 -7.18 -1.91
CA GLN A 40 10.12 -8.44 -2.23
C GLN A 40 9.66 -9.05 -0.92
N LEU A 41 8.34 -9.26 -0.79
CA LEU A 41 7.78 -9.84 0.43
C LEU A 41 7.85 -11.36 0.37
N ASP A 42 8.27 -11.99 1.46
CA ASP A 42 8.27 -13.45 1.56
C ASP A 42 7.04 -13.95 2.32
N ALA A 43 6.86 -15.27 2.31
CA ALA A 43 5.69 -15.88 2.95
C ALA A 43 5.65 -15.62 4.46
N ALA A 44 6.79 -15.61 5.12
CA ALA A 44 6.85 -15.39 6.56
C ALA A 44 6.43 -13.96 6.93
N THR A 45 6.87 -12.98 6.15
CA THR A 45 6.49 -11.58 6.35
C THR A 45 4.99 -11.40 6.12
N LEU A 46 4.46 -12.01 5.06
CA LEU A 46 3.03 -11.93 4.75
C LEU A 46 2.17 -12.62 5.81
N GLU A 47 2.63 -13.74 6.34
CA GLU A 47 1.94 -14.45 7.42
C GLU A 47 1.80 -13.55 8.65
N ARG A 48 2.87 -12.85 9.02
CA ARG A 48 2.82 -11.93 10.16
C ARG A 48 1.92 -10.72 9.90
N HIS A 49 1.97 -10.19 8.68
CA HIS A 49 1.19 -9.01 8.32
C HIS A 49 -0.31 -9.32 8.21
N TYR A 50 -0.65 -10.51 7.75
CA TYR A 50 -2.03 -10.95 7.54
C TYR A 50 -2.43 -12.10 8.46
N GLU A 51 -1.87 -12.16 9.67
CA GLU A 51 -2.08 -13.31 10.56
C GLU A 51 -3.55 -13.60 10.87
N GLU A 52 -4.39 -12.58 10.92
CA GLU A 52 -5.82 -12.76 11.17
C GLU A 52 -6.55 -13.35 9.96
N HIS A 53 -5.89 -13.44 8.82
CA HIS A 53 -6.45 -14.02 7.60
C HIS A 53 -5.94 -15.44 7.32
N VAL A 54 -4.93 -15.89 8.06
CA VAL A 54 -4.38 -17.24 7.91
C VAL A 54 -5.49 -18.27 8.13
N GLY A 55 -5.58 -19.24 7.22
CA GLY A 55 -6.60 -20.27 7.27
C GLY A 55 -7.89 -19.93 6.57
N LYS A 56 -8.08 -18.69 6.13
CA LYS A 56 -9.26 -18.32 5.37
C LYS A 56 -9.10 -18.72 3.90
N PRO A 57 -10.20 -18.99 3.17
CA PRO A 57 -10.12 -19.50 1.80
C PRO A 57 -9.33 -18.60 0.83
N PHE A 58 -9.33 -17.29 1.04
CA PHE A 58 -8.65 -16.36 0.13
C PHE A 58 -7.17 -16.16 0.48
N TYR A 59 -6.67 -16.73 1.58
CA TYR A 59 -5.32 -16.45 2.05
C TYR A 59 -4.24 -16.85 1.05
N ALA A 60 -4.36 -18.04 0.46
CA ALA A 60 -3.38 -18.52 -0.51
C ALA A 60 -3.27 -17.59 -1.72
N ASP A 61 -4.41 -17.09 -2.20
CA ASP A 61 -4.43 -16.17 -3.34
C ASP A 61 -3.82 -14.83 -2.96
N LEU A 62 -4.05 -14.36 -1.74
CA LEU A 62 -3.47 -13.12 -1.23
C LEU A 62 -1.95 -13.22 -1.17
N VAL A 63 -1.42 -14.32 -0.65
CA VAL A 63 0.02 -14.55 -0.57
C VAL A 63 0.63 -14.61 -1.97
N ALA A 64 -0.01 -15.34 -2.88
CA ALA A 64 0.47 -15.45 -4.26
C ALA A 64 0.50 -14.07 -4.92
N PHE A 65 -0.54 -13.27 -4.74
CA PHE A 65 -0.62 -11.93 -5.31
C PHE A 65 0.46 -11.01 -4.75
N MET A 66 0.60 -10.97 -3.43
CA MET A 66 1.52 -10.05 -2.76
C MET A 66 2.99 -10.43 -2.89
N SER A 67 3.29 -11.68 -3.22
CA SER A 67 4.67 -12.17 -3.37
C SER A 67 5.12 -12.32 -4.81
N ARG A 68 4.24 -12.10 -5.79
CA ARG A 68 4.59 -12.32 -7.21
C ARG A 68 5.61 -11.34 -7.77
N GLY A 69 5.79 -10.20 -7.10
CA GLY A 69 6.75 -9.18 -7.54
C GLY A 69 7.02 -8.21 -6.41
N PRO A 70 7.90 -7.24 -6.62
CA PRO A 70 8.24 -6.29 -5.56
C PRO A 70 7.08 -5.34 -5.28
N VAL A 71 7.03 -4.88 -4.03
CA VAL A 71 6.10 -3.84 -3.58
C VAL A 71 6.91 -2.62 -3.19
N VAL A 72 6.28 -1.45 -3.21
CA VAL A 72 6.88 -0.25 -2.64
C VAL A 72 6.25 -0.01 -1.28
N ALA A 73 7.09 -0.05 -0.24
CA ALA A 73 6.68 0.27 1.13
C ALA A 73 7.13 1.68 1.43
N MET A 74 6.23 2.51 1.92
CA MET A 74 6.59 3.89 2.23
C MET A 74 5.89 4.34 3.51
N VAL A 75 6.49 5.33 4.17
CA VAL A 75 5.88 6.02 5.30
C VAL A 75 5.54 7.42 4.85
N VAL A 76 4.28 7.78 4.98
CA VAL A 76 3.77 9.09 4.60
C VAL A 76 3.41 9.85 5.87
N GLU A 77 3.84 11.10 5.97
CA GLU A 77 3.61 11.95 7.13
C GLU A 77 2.82 13.18 6.73
N GLY A 78 1.92 13.60 7.59
CA GLY A 78 1.13 14.80 7.36
C GLY A 78 0.42 15.24 8.64
N PRO A 79 -0.63 16.08 8.53
CA PRO A 79 -1.43 16.50 9.67
C PRO A 79 -2.12 15.34 10.38
N GLU A 80 -2.80 15.62 11.48
CA GLU A 80 -3.42 14.61 12.36
C GLU A 80 -4.30 13.58 11.67
N ASP A 81 -4.93 13.93 10.58
CA ASP A 81 -5.84 13.03 9.86
C ASP A 81 -5.23 12.41 8.60
N THR A 82 -3.90 12.36 8.56
CA THR A 82 -3.18 11.88 7.37
C THR A 82 -3.63 10.48 6.93
N TRP A 83 -3.84 9.56 7.87
CA TRP A 83 -4.24 8.21 7.50
C TRP A 83 -5.61 8.19 6.80
N GLU A 84 -6.53 9.06 7.19
CA GLU A 84 -7.83 9.17 6.54
C GLU A 84 -7.70 9.75 5.14
N VAL A 85 -6.86 10.77 4.99
CA VAL A 85 -6.58 11.37 3.69
C VAL A 85 -5.99 10.33 2.73
N VAL A 86 -5.00 9.59 3.20
CA VAL A 86 -4.36 8.53 2.40
C VAL A 86 -5.37 7.47 2.00
N ARG A 87 -6.20 7.03 2.95
CA ARG A 87 -7.22 6.02 2.70
C ARG A 87 -8.22 6.49 1.64
N THR A 88 -8.62 7.74 1.71
CA THR A 88 -9.53 8.33 0.72
C THR A 88 -8.87 8.39 -0.66
N MET A 89 -7.60 8.81 -0.71
CA MET A 89 -6.84 8.88 -1.96
C MET A 89 -6.67 7.52 -2.62
N MET A 90 -6.45 6.49 -1.81
CA MET A 90 -6.28 5.13 -2.32
C MET A 90 -7.60 4.51 -2.80
N GLY A 91 -8.71 5.13 -2.43
CA GLY A 91 -10.02 4.64 -2.83
C GLY A 91 -10.43 3.39 -2.06
N ALA A 92 -11.44 2.69 -2.57
CA ALA A 92 -11.92 1.47 -1.95
C ALA A 92 -10.91 0.35 -2.17
N THR A 93 -10.82 -0.57 -1.20
CA THR A 93 -9.95 -1.74 -1.33
C THR A 93 -10.49 -2.76 -2.32
N ASN A 94 -11.79 -2.71 -2.62
CA ASN A 94 -12.40 -3.56 -3.62
C ASN A 94 -12.00 -3.06 -5.02
N PRO A 95 -11.35 -3.88 -5.85
CA PRO A 95 -10.92 -3.46 -7.19
C PRO A 95 -12.03 -2.95 -8.09
N ARG A 96 -13.27 -3.35 -7.85
CA ARG A 96 -14.43 -2.91 -8.65
C ARG A 96 -14.84 -1.48 -8.36
N THR A 97 -14.54 -1.00 -7.16
CA THR A 97 -14.93 0.34 -6.73
C THR A 97 -13.74 1.26 -6.54
N ALA A 98 -12.53 0.72 -6.52
CA ALA A 98 -11.33 1.52 -6.39
C ALA A 98 -11.12 2.35 -7.64
N THR A 99 -10.86 3.66 -7.46
CA THR A 99 -10.50 4.50 -8.59
C THR A 99 -9.11 4.14 -9.06
N PRO A 100 -8.89 4.00 -10.38
CA PRO A 100 -7.56 3.72 -10.90
C PRO A 100 -6.59 4.84 -10.52
N GLY A 101 -5.49 4.44 -10.04
CA GLY A 101 -4.39 5.35 -9.70
C GLY A 101 -4.50 6.07 -8.40
#